data_10f72e939cd127cfdaa2f2c72e00d60b
#
_entry.id   10f72e939cd127cfdaa2f2c72e00d60b
#
_cell.length_a   1.000
_cell.length_b   1.000
_cell.length_c   1.000
_cell.angle_alpha   90.00
_cell.angle_beta   90.00
_cell.angle_gamma   90.00
#
_symmetry.space_group_name_H-M   'P 1'
#
loop_
_entity.id
_entity.type
_entity.pdbx_description
1 polymer ?
#
loop_
_entity_poly.entity_id
_entity_poly.type
_entity_poly.pdbx_seq_one_letter_code
_entity_poly.pdbx_strand_id
1 'polypeptide(L)'
;MIRCYLDYYIVVLFLGVFYGFFIGLIPVAGATTGLIAVYSFVGYFQDPYMLVVFTTAIVVTSSIGDTFCGVVMNIPGAGGAAATMVDGFPMSQRGEAARALSAAISTSWINGLIWGLAVFLFLPYYTKIVLYFGTAEMFSFLIFAMVCVVFVSSKYWFRGLIALVVGVLVGLIGMDPN
;
A
#
# COMPACT_ATOMS: atom_id res chain seq x y z
N MET A 1 -30.21 16.38 8.58
CA MET A 1 -29.71 15.69 7.37
C MET A 1 -28.18 15.57 7.36
N ILE A 2 -27.40 16.65 7.57
CA ILE A 2 -25.91 16.62 7.55
C ILE A 2 -25.31 15.68 8.61
N ARG A 3 -25.85 15.63 9.85
CA ARG A 3 -25.38 14.72 10.90
C ARG A 3 -25.51 13.25 10.53
N CYS A 4 -26.59 12.84 9.92
CA CYS A 4 -26.82 11.45 9.55
C CYS A 4 -25.84 10.98 8.45
N TYR A 5 -25.46 11.86 7.52
CA TYR A 5 -24.42 11.56 6.53
C TYR A 5 -23.05 11.45 7.19
N LEU A 6 -22.71 12.33 8.12
CA LEU A 6 -21.42 12.30 8.82
C LEU A 6 -21.24 11.00 9.60
N ASP A 7 -22.24 10.56 10.33
CA ASP A 7 -22.23 9.31 11.09
C ASP A 7 -21.99 8.11 10.17
N TYR A 8 -22.57 8.12 8.96
CA TYR A 8 -22.40 7.05 7.99
C TYR A 8 -20.96 6.98 7.43
N TYR A 9 -20.35 8.13 7.12
CA TYR A 9 -18.95 8.18 6.68
C TYR A 9 -17.98 7.73 7.78
N ILE A 10 -18.25 8.06 9.03
CA ILE A 10 -17.44 7.62 10.17
C ILE A 10 -17.50 6.10 10.30
N VAL A 11 -18.67 5.50 10.19
CA VAL A 11 -18.82 4.03 10.24
C VAL A 11 -18.05 3.36 9.09
N VAL A 12 -18.19 3.87 7.87
CA VAL A 12 -17.49 3.35 6.69
C VAL A 12 -15.97 3.48 6.85
N LEU A 13 -15.49 4.59 7.39
CA LEU A 13 -14.07 4.80 7.70
C LEU A 13 -13.57 3.77 8.71
N PHE A 14 -14.27 3.55 9.83
CA PHE A 14 -13.89 2.56 10.83
C PHE A 14 -13.87 1.14 10.26
N LEU A 15 -14.86 0.78 9.45
CA LEU A 15 -14.89 -0.51 8.77
C LEU A 15 -13.68 -0.67 7.83
N GLY A 16 -13.34 0.37 7.07
CA GLY A 16 -12.15 0.38 6.21
C GLY A 16 -10.85 0.23 6.99
N VAL A 17 -10.74 0.92 8.14
CA VAL A 17 -9.58 0.82 9.05
C VAL A 17 -9.43 -0.60 9.58
N PHE A 18 -10.49 -1.19 10.11
CA PHE A 18 -10.44 -2.58 10.62
C PHE A 18 -10.09 -3.57 9.52
N TYR A 19 -10.80 -3.51 8.41
CA TYR A 19 -10.56 -4.39 7.27
C TYR A 19 -9.13 -4.27 6.73
N GLY A 20 -8.65 -3.04 6.51
CA GLY A 20 -7.30 -2.78 6.02
C GLY A 20 -6.22 -3.29 6.98
N PHE A 21 -6.40 -3.08 8.29
CA PHE A 21 -5.49 -3.58 9.30
C PHE A 21 -5.39 -5.11 9.28
N PHE A 22 -6.52 -5.81 9.23
CA PHE A 22 -6.53 -7.28 9.15
C PHE A 22 -5.89 -7.80 7.87
N ILE A 23 -6.17 -7.19 6.72
CA ILE A 23 -5.53 -7.58 5.46
C ILE A 23 -4.02 -7.35 5.51
N GLY A 24 -3.56 -6.22 6.09
CA GLY A 24 -2.14 -5.95 6.26
C GLY A 24 -1.43 -6.91 7.22
N LEU A 25 -2.15 -7.50 8.18
CA LEU A 25 -1.60 -8.55 9.05
C LEU A 25 -1.41 -9.90 8.33
N ILE A 26 -2.05 -10.10 7.20
CA ILE A 26 -1.86 -11.31 6.40
C ILE A 26 -0.59 -11.13 5.55
N PRO A 27 0.46 -11.95 5.78
CA PRO A 27 1.69 -11.84 5.01
C PRO A 27 1.42 -11.94 3.51
N VAL A 28 2.07 -11.08 2.72
CA VAL A 28 1.95 -11.04 1.25
C VAL A 28 0.61 -10.47 0.72
N ALA A 29 -0.43 -10.36 1.55
CA ALA A 29 -1.73 -9.89 1.07
C ALA A 29 -1.75 -8.39 0.71
N GLY A 30 -1.12 -7.54 1.51
CA GLY A 30 -0.98 -6.10 1.23
C GLY A 30 -2.26 -5.34 0.85
N ALA A 31 -2.13 -4.04 0.61
CA ALA A 31 -3.25 -3.17 0.23
C ALA A 31 -3.93 -3.58 -1.08
N THR A 32 -3.16 -4.04 -2.06
CA THR A 32 -3.68 -4.41 -3.39
C THR A 32 -4.67 -5.56 -3.32
N THR A 33 -4.36 -6.59 -2.55
CA THR A 33 -5.27 -7.74 -2.36
C THR A 33 -6.56 -7.31 -1.65
N GLY A 34 -6.44 -6.44 -0.63
CA GLY A 34 -7.59 -5.86 0.05
C GLY A 34 -8.48 -5.05 -0.89
N LEU A 35 -7.90 -4.24 -1.77
CA LEU A 35 -8.64 -3.45 -2.76
C LEU A 35 -9.33 -4.33 -3.81
N ILE A 36 -8.67 -5.38 -4.30
CA ILE A 36 -9.27 -6.32 -5.28
C ILE A 36 -10.51 -6.99 -4.69
N ALA A 37 -10.43 -7.44 -3.43
CA ALA A 37 -11.58 -8.03 -2.75
C ALA A 37 -12.74 -7.02 -2.62
N VAL A 38 -12.45 -5.77 -2.29
CA VAL A 38 -13.45 -4.68 -2.18
C VAL A 38 -14.04 -4.32 -3.54
N TYR A 39 -13.24 -4.40 -4.61
CA TYR A 39 -13.71 -4.08 -5.95
C TYR A 39 -14.94 -4.90 -6.36
N SER A 40 -15.05 -6.14 -5.90
CA SER A 40 -16.24 -6.97 -6.11
C SER A 40 -17.51 -6.42 -5.45
N PHE A 41 -17.37 -5.53 -4.45
CA PHE A 41 -18.46 -4.92 -3.72
C PHE A 41 -18.72 -3.46 -4.11
N VAL A 42 -17.97 -2.91 -5.06
CA VAL A 42 -18.08 -1.49 -5.49
C VAL A 42 -19.51 -1.13 -5.90
N GLY A 43 -20.24 -2.06 -6.54
CA GLY A 43 -21.63 -1.84 -6.96
C GLY A 43 -22.63 -1.61 -5.82
N TYR A 44 -22.28 -1.95 -4.58
CA TYR A 44 -23.13 -1.68 -3.41
C TYR A 44 -22.94 -0.27 -2.84
N PHE A 45 -21.85 0.41 -3.19
CA PHE A 45 -21.61 1.79 -2.76
C PHE A 45 -22.38 2.73 -3.69
N GLN A 46 -23.47 3.27 -3.19
CA GLN A 46 -24.29 4.24 -3.96
C GLN A 46 -23.64 5.61 -4.10
N ASP A 47 -22.72 5.94 -3.17
CA ASP A 47 -22.03 7.22 -3.13
C ASP A 47 -20.52 7.01 -3.41
N PRO A 48 -19.99 7.62 -4.49
CA PRO A 48 -18.56 7.51 -4.83
C PRO A 48 -17.63 8.04 -3.74
N TYR A 49 -18.06 9.01 -2.94
CA TYR A 49 -17.25 9.53 -1.83
C TYR A 49 -17.03 8.49 -0.72
N MET A 50 -18.03 7.66 -0.44
CA MET A 50 -17.88 6.56 0.53
C MET A 50 -16.84 5.55 0.07
N LEU A 51 -16.84 5.23 -1.22
CA LEU A 51 -15.84 4.33 -1.80
C LEU A 51 -14.43 4.89 -1.63
N VAL A 52 -14.23 6.19 -1.88
CA VAL A 52 -12.93 6.86 -1.70
C VAL A 52 -12.50 6.81 -0.24
N VAL A 53 -13.38 7.10 0.71
CA VAL A 53 -13.07 7.05 2.15
C VAL A 53 -12.69 5.62 2.56
N PHE A 54 -13.46 4.63 2.13
CA PHE A 54 -13.23 3.23 2.45
C PHE A 54 -11.91 2.70 1.89
N THR A 55 -11.66 2.92 0.60
CA THR A 55 -10.43 2.47 -0.07
C THR A 55 -9.19 3.17 0.47
N THR A 56 -9.27 4.47 0.76
CA THR A 56 -8.16 5.21 1.38
C THR A 56 -7.85 4.68 2.78
N ALA A 57 -8.88 4.39 3.58
CA ALA A 57 -8.70 3.80 4.91
C ALA A 57 -7.99 2.43 4.83
N ILE A 58 -8.37 1.58 3.86
CA ILE A 58 -7.73 0.28 3.65
C ILE A 58 -6.25 0.45 3.30
N VAL A 59 -5.92 1.30 2.34
CA VAL A 59 -4.52 1.50 1.90
C VAL A 59 -3.64 1.98 3.04
N VAL A 60 -4.12 2.96 3.82
CA VAL A 60 -3.35 3.53 4.94
C VAL A 60 -3.14 2.50 6.05
N THR A 61 -4.19 1.80 6.44
CA THR A 61 -4.10 0.88 7.59
C THR A 61 -3.46 -0.46 7.25
N SER A 62 -3.57 -0.93 6.02
CA SER A 62 -2.82 -2.12 5.59
C SER A 62 -1.30 -1.92 5.68
N SER A 63 -0.80 -0.72 5.40
CA SER A 63 0.63 -0.40 5.55
C SER A 63 1.12 -0.51 7.01
N ILE A 64 0.24 -0.23 7.98
CA ILE A 64 0.56 -0.43 9.40
C ILE A 64 0.63 -1.93 9.71
N GLY A 65 -0.33 -2.72 9.21
CA GLY A 65 -0.34 -4.17 9.35
C GLY A 65 0.89 -4.83 8.72
N ASP A 66 1.26 -4.40 7.53
CA ASP A 66 2.48 -4.85 6.81
C ASP A 66 3.74 -4.60 7.64
N THR A 67 3.85 -3.42 8.24
CA THR A 67 4.98 -3.06 9.12
C THR A 67 5.03 -3.98 10.34
N PHE A 68 3.87 -4.29 10.92
CA PHE A 68 3.77 -5.21 12.05
C PHE A 68 4.28 -6.60 11.69
N CYS A 69 3.82 -7.17 10.58
CA CYS A 69 4.29 -8.46 10.08
C CYS A 69 5.78 -8.45 9.76
N GLY A 70 6.27 -7.40 9.10
CA GLY A 70 7.67 -7.25 8.79
C GLY A 70 8.58 -7.26 10.00
N VAL A 71 8.23 -6.51 11.04
CA VAL A 71 9.03 -6.39 12.28
C VAL A 71 8.95 -7.65 13.15
N VAL A 72 7.78 -8.28 13.26
CA VAL A 72 7.57 -9.41 14.17
C VAL A 72 7.86 -10.75 13.51
N MET A 73 7.39 -10.94 12.28
CA MET A 73 7.44 -12.24 11.58
C MET A 73 8.56 -12.34 10.55
N ASN A 74 9.25 -11.25 10.24
CA ASN A 74 10.25 -11.19 9.15
C ASN A 74 9.67 -11.55 7.77
N ILE A 75 8.40 -11.26 7.55
CA ILE A 75 7.72 -11.52 6.29
C ILE A 75 7.15 -10.17 5.79
N PRO A 76 7.64 -9.63 4.67
CA PRO A 76 7.12 -8.37 4.14
C PRO A 76 5.71 -8.58 3.56
N GLY A 77 4.74 -7.74 3.95
CA GLY A 77 3.43 -7.70 3.32
C GLY A 77 3.49 -6.96 1.98
N ALA A 78 4.22 -5.86 1.95
CA ALA A 78 4.44 -5.03 0.76
C ALA A 78 5.91 -4.62 0.63
N GLY A 79 6.30 -4.11 -0.55
CA GLY A 79 7.68 -3.73 -0.84
C GLY A 79 8.26 -2.69 0.14
N GLY A 80 7.44 -1.77 0.65
CA GLY A 80 7.85 -0.78 1.64
C GLY A 80 8.22 -1.38 3.00
N ALA A 81 7.56 -2.45 3.40
CA ALA A 81 7.84 -3.14 4.67
C ALA A 81 9.21 -3.86 4.65
N ALA A 82 9.73 -4.21 3.48
CA ALA A 82 11.02 -4.88 3.35
C ALA A 82 12.18 -4.04 3.92
N ALA A 83 12.16 -2.72 3.75
CA ALA A 83 13.15 -1.83 4.31
C ALA A 83 13.09 -1.79 5.85
N THR A 84 11.88 -1.76 6.41
CA THR A 84 11.68 -1.74 7.87
C THR A 84 12.10 -3.04 8.56
N MET A 85 12.06 -4.16 7.83
CA MET A 85 12.50 -5.47 8.36
C MET A 85 14.00 -5.51 8.66
N VAL A 86 14.83 -4.84 7.87
CA VAL A 86 16.30 -4.92 7.99
C VAL A 86 16.76 -4.56 9.40
N ASP A 87 16.17 -3.51 9.97
CA ASP A 87 16.51 -3.06 11.33
C ASP A 87 15.47 -3.50 12.37
N GLY A 88 14.20 -3.57 12.00
CA GLY A 88 13.10 -3.84 12.90
C GLY A 88 13.05 -5.29 13.39
N PHE A 89 13.32 -6.26 12.53
CA PHE A 89 13.31 -7.67 12.92
C PHE A 89 14.43 -8.03 13.89
N PRO A 90 15.72 -7.61 13.70
CA PRO A 90 16.76 -7.83 14.70
C PRO A 90 16.44 -7.18 16.06
N MET A 91 15.78 -6.03 16.09
CA MET A 91 15.29 -5.42 17.33
C MET A 91 14.21 -6.28 17.99
N SER A 92 13.29 -6.82 17.20
CA SER A 92 12.24 -7.72 17.68
C SER A 92 12.84 -8.99 18.32
N GLN A 93 13.87 -9.58 17.72
CA GLN A 93 14.56 -10.74 18.27
C GLN A 93 15.29 -10.47 19.60
N ARG A 94 15.66 -9.19 19.84
CA ARG A 94 16.24 -8.75 21.12
C ARG A 94 15.18 -8.43 22.19
N GLY A 95 13.88 -8.64 21.88
CA GLY A 95 12.79 -8.29 22.78
C GLY A 95 12.33 -6.81 22.70
N GLU A 96 12.89 -6.03 21.76
CA GLU A 96 12.59 -4.61 21.58
C GLU A 96 11.55 -4.37 20.46
N ALA A 97 10.66 -5.33 20.19
CA ALA A 97 9.67 -5.23 19.12
C ALA A 97 8.75 -3.99 19.27
N ALA A 98 8.33 -3.69 20.51
CA ALA A 98 7.49 -2.53 20.79
C ALA A 98 8.20 -1.21 20.44
N ARG A 99 9.51 -1.13 20.69
CA ARG A 99 10.32 0.05 20.36
C ARG A 99 10.47 0.21 18.85
N ALA A 100 10.72 -0.87 18.12
CA ALA A 100 10.81 -0.85 16.66
C ALA A 100 9.48 -0.41 16.02
N LEU A 101 8.36 -0.99 16.46
CA LEU A 101 7.03 -0.65 15.97
C LEU A 101 6.63 0.79 16.31
N SER A 102 6.89 1.24 17.54
CA SER A 102 6.57 2.62 17.92
C SER A 102 7.38 3.63 17.11
N ALA A 103 8.64 3.36 16.84
CA ALA A 103 9.49 4.21 16.00
C ALA A 103 8.97 4.25 14.55
N ALA A 104 8.63 3.12 13.96
CA ALA A 104 8.09 3.04 12.60
C ALA A 104 6.74 3.76 12.47
N ILE A 105 5.82 3.53 13.40
CA ILE A 105 4.48 4.13 13.38
C ILE A 105 4.56 5.65 13.63
N SER A 106 5.34 6.10 14.61
CA SER A 106 5.48 7.53 14.90
C SER A 106 6.13 8.30 13.75
N THR A 107 7.14 7.71 13.13
CA THR A 107 7.78 8.31 11.94
C THR A 107 6.80 8.39 10.78
N SER A 108 6.03 7.34 10.54
CA SER A 108 4.99 7.31 9.49
C SER A 108 3.92 8.34 9.74
N TRP A 109 3.47 8.52 10.98
CA TRP A 109 2.46 9.50 11.36
C TRP A 109 2.94 10.94 11.13
N ILE A 110 4.15 11.28 11.59
CA ILE A 110 4.74 12.61 11.40
C ILE A 110 4.92 12.91 9.91
N ASN A 111 5.51 11.98 9.16
CA ASN A 111 5.71 12.15 7.73
C ASN A 111 4.37 12.23 6.98
N GLY A 112 3.38 11.43 7.37
CA GLY A 112 2.04 11.46 6.80
C GLY A 112 1.36 12.82 6.97
N LEU A 113 1.51 13.47 8.13
CA LEU A 113 0.99 14.81 8.35
C LEU A 113 1.72 15.86 7.50
N ILE A 114 3.04 15.83 7.48
CA ILE A 114 3.85 16.81 6.73
C ILE A 114 3.57 16.69 5.23
N TRP A 115 3.70 15.49 4.68
CA TRP A 115 3.52 15.26 3.26
C TRP A 115 2.05 15.32 2.83
N GLY A 116 1.11 14.89 3.69
CA GLY A 116 -0.33 15.04 3.44
C GLY A 116 -0.72 16.51 3.32
N LEU A 117 -0.23 17.37 4.22
CA LEU A 117 -0.44 18.81 4.14
C LEU A 117 0.22 19.41 2.88
N ALA A 118 1.44 18.99 2.57
CA ALA A 118 2.14 19.45 1.37
C ALA A 118 1.36 19.06 0.10
N VAL A 119 0.92 17.81 -0.02
CA VAL A 119 0.10 17.35 -1.16
C VAL A 119 -1.20 18.14 -1.26
N PHE A 120 -1.87 18.39 -0.14
CA PHE A 120 -3.12 19.16 -0.12
C PHE A 120 -2.91 20.59 -0.65
N LEU A 121 -1.85 21.26 -0.22
CA LEU A 121 -1.52 22.62 -0.67
C LEU A 121 -1.11 22.67 -2.17
N PHE A 122 -0.40 21.66 -2.64
CA PHE A 122 0.08 21.59 -4.01
C PHE A 122 -0.82 20.80 -4.96
N LEU A 123 -1.98 20.34 -4.49
CA LEU A 123 -2.92 19.52 -5.27
C LEU A 123 -3.23 20.08 -6.67
N PRO A 124 -3.54 21.38 -6.86
CA PRO A 124 -3.85 21.93 -8.18
C PRO A 124 -2.65 21.91 -9.15
N TYR A 125 -1.44 21.95 -8.63
CA TYR A 125 -0.23 21.81 -9.47
C TYR A 125 0.05 20.34 -9.78
N TYR A 126 -0.15 19.47 -8.79
CA TYR A 126 0.08 18.03 -8.89
C TYR A 126 -0.84 17.38 -9.93
N THR A 127 -2.12 17.73 -9.93
CA THR A 127 -3.07 17.23 -10.92
C THR A 127 -2.69 17.61 -12.35
N LYS A 128 -2.19 18.82 -12.58
CA LYS A 128 -1.71 19.21 -13.90
C LYS A 128 -0.53 18.35 -14.37
N ILE A 129 0.43 18.08 -13.48
CA ILE A 129 1.61 17.27 -13.81
C ILE A 129 1.18 15.82 -14.10
N VAL A 130 0.32 15.25 -13.27
CA VAL A 130 -0.15 13.85 -13.44
C VAL A 130 -0.91 13.67 -14.74
N LEU A 131 -1.69 14.66 -15.17
CA LEU A 131 -2.44 14.60 -16.43
C LEU A 131 -1.55 14.68 -17.69
N TYR A 132 -0.30 15.14 -17.56
CA TYR A 132 0.68 15.06 -18.65
C TYR A 132 1.27 13.66 -18.84
N PHE A 133 1.18 12.79 -17.80
CA PHE A 133 1.65 11.42 -17.91
C PHE A 133 0.61 10.57 -18.62
N GLY A 134 0.92 10.20 -19.85
CA GLY A 134 0.12 9.25 -20.62
C GLY A 134 0.37 7.80 -20.20
N THR A 135 -0.35 6.89 -20.83
CA THR A 135 -0.22 5.44 -20.58
C THR A 135 1.17 4.89 -20.90
N ALA A 136 1.84 5.45 -21.91
CA ALA A 136 3.18 5.03 -22.33
C ALA A 136 4.24 5.43 -21.28
N GLU A 137 4.15 6.63 -20.73
CA GLU A 137 5.04 7.11 -19.67
C GLU A 137 4.85 6.30 -18.39
N MET A 138 3.62 6.02 -18.00
CA MET A 138 3.30 5.17 -16.84
C MET A 138 3.86 3.77 -17.00
N PHE A 139 3.75 3.18 -18.19
CA PHE A 139 4.33 1.87 -18.49
C PHE A 139 5.86 1.88 -18.38
N SER A 140 6.51 2.92 -18.89
CA SER A 140 7.96 3.10 -18.78
C SER A 140 8.43 3.21 -17.34
N PHE A 141 7.71 3.98 -16.52
CA PHE A 141 7.97 4.09 -15.07
C PHE A 141 7.81 2.75 -14.36
N LEU A 142 6.79 1.97 -14.71
CA LEU A 142 6.54 0.67 -14.10
C LEU A 142 7.69 -0.30 -14.41
N ILE A 143 8.15 -0.37 -15.67
CA ILE A 143 9.31 -1.18 -16.05
C ILE A 143 10.56 -0.71 -15.29
N PHE A 144 10.81 0.59 -15.26
CA PHE A 144 11.95 1.14 -14.54
C PHE A 144 11.93 0.77 -13.06
N ALA A 145 10.78 0.93 -12.38
CA ALA A 145 10.61 0.55 -10.99
C ALA A 145 10.85 -0.95 -10.76
N MET A 146 10.32 -1.82 -11.62
CA MET A 146 10.53 -3.26 -11.53
C MET A 146 12.01 -3.62 -11.67
N VAL A 147 12.70 -3.02 -12.62
CA VAL A 147 14.15 -3.25 -12.81
C VAL A 147 14.93 -2.76 -11.59
N CYS A 148 14.64 -1.57 -11.07
CA CYS A 148 15.28 -1.06 -9.84
C CYS A 148 15.10 -2.00 -8.65
N VAL A 149 13.88 -2.52 -8.43
CA VAL A 149 13.61 -3.48 -7.34
C VAL A 149 14.45 -4.75 -7.48
N VAL A 150 14.59 -5.28 -8.70
CA VAL A 150 15.43 -6.45 -8.96
C VAL A 150 16.90 -6.17 -8.62
N PHE A 151 17.44 -5.03 -9.04
CA PHE A 151 18.82 -4.67 -8.76
C PHE A 151 19.10 -4.44 -7.26
N VAL A 152 18.18 -3.81 -6.55
CA VAL A 152 18.31 -3.52 -5.11
C VAL A 152 18.13 -4.77 -4.25
N SER A 153 17.19 -5.65 -4.63
CA SER A 153 16.80 -6.80 -3.78
C SER A 153 17.69 -8.03 -3.98
N SER A 154 18.49 -8.12 -5.01
CA SER A 154 19.14 -9.35 -5.40
C SER A 154 20.68 -9.28 -5.40
N LYS A 155 21.30 -10.11 -4.55
CA LYS A 155 22.72 -10.44 -4.68
C LYS A 155 23.02 -11.13 -6.04
N TYR A 156 22.03 -11.74 -6.65
CA TYR A 156 22.08 -12.41 -7.95
C TYR A 156 21.05 -11.78 -8.90
N TRP A 157 21.35 -10.60 -9.42
CA TRP A 157 20.48 -9.79 -10.27
C TRP A 157 19.86 -10.58 -11.46
N PHE A 158 20.61 -11.53 -12.02
CA PHE A 158 20.14 -12.34 -13.14
C PHE A 158 18.97 -13.26 -12.75
N ARG A 159 19.00 -13.85 -11.56
CA ARG A 159 17.89 -14.68 -11.05
C ARG A 159 16.66 -13.83 -10.73
N GLY A 160 16.87 -12.61 -10.23
CA GLY A 160 15.78 -11.65 -10.01
C GLY A 160 15.10 -11.25 -11.32
N LEU A 161 15.87 -11.06 -12.38
CA LEU A 161 15.34 -10.70 -13.70
C LEU A 161 14.52 -11.85 -14.33
N ILE A 162 14.96 -13.09 -14.17
CA ILE A 162 14.18 -14.27 -14.61
C ILE A 162 12.87 -14.35 -13.81
N ALA A 163 12.92 -14.18 -12.49
CA ALA A 163 11.73 -14.19 -11.65
C ALA A 163 10.74 -13.08 -12.02
N LEU A 164 11.24 -11.88 -12.36
CA LEU A 164 10.43 -10.77 -12.84
C LEU A 164 9.71 -11.13 -14.14
N VAL A 165 10.43 -11.65 -15.14
CA VAL A 165 9.84 -12.04 -16.42
C VAL A 165 8.76 -13.11 -16.22
N VAL A 166 9.05 -14.14 -15.42
CA VAL A 166 8.08 -15.19 -15.10
C VAL A 166 6.86 -14.60 -14.38
N GLY A 167 7.06 -13.69 -13.42
CA GLY A 167 5.96 -13.02 -12.71
C GLY A 167 5.07 -12.21 -13.64
N VAL A 168 5.65 -11.47 -14.59
CA VAL A 168 4.90 -10.71 -15.60
C VAL A 168 4.13 -11.66 -16.51
N LEU A 169 4.74 -12.75 -16.98
CA LEU A 169 4.06 -13.72 -17.84
C LEU A 169 2.87 -14.38 -17.13
N VAL A 170 3.04 -14.75 -15.85
CA VAL A 170 1.93 -15.29 -15.04
C VAL A 170 0.83 -14.24 -14.84
N GLY A 171 1.22 -12.98 -14.61
CA GLY A 171 0.26 -11.88 -14.44
C GLY A 171 -0.55 -11.54 -15.70
N LEU A 172 -0.04 -11.88 -16.89
CA LEU A 172 -0.77 -11.71 -18.15
C LEU A 172 -1.79 -12.83 -18.40
N ILE A 173 -1.70 -13.95 -17.68
CA ILE A 173 -2.67 -15.04 -17.78
C ILE A 173 -3.99 -14.60 -17.14
N GLY A 174 -5.04 -14.45 -17.92
CA GLY A 174 -6.37 -14.04 -17.45
C GLY A 174 -6.70 -12.57 -17.72
N MET A 175 -5.83 -11.79 -18.31
CA MET A 175 -6.18 -10.49 -18.88
C MET A 175 -6.80 -10.72 -20.27
N ASP A 176 -8.13 -10.91 -20.30
CA ASP A 176 -8.87 -10.94 -21.56
C ASP A 176 -8.99 -9.51 -22.10
N PRO A 177 -8.57 -9.23 -23.35
CA PRO A 177 -8.62 -7.89 -23.93
C PRO A 177 -10.03 -7.47 -24.42
N ASN A 178 -11.10 -8.22 -24.07
CA ASN A 178 -12.49 -7.89 -24.44
C ASN A 178 -13.25 -7.22 -23.31
#